data_ab4974ff1282f8f8f49916b467e6ba4d
#
_entry.id   ab4974ff1282f8f8f49916b467e6ba4d
#
_cell.length_a   1.000
_cell.length_b   1.000
_cell.length_c   1.000
_cell.angle_alpha   90.00
_cell.angle_beta   90.00
_cell.angle_gamma   90.00
#
_symmetry.space_group_name_H-M   'P 1'
#
loop_
_entity.id
_entity.type
_entity.pdbx_description
1 polymer ?
#
loop_
_entity_poly.entity_id
_entity_poly.type
_entity_poly.pdbx_seq_one_letter_code
_entity_poly.pdbx_strand_id
1 'polypeptide(L)'
;IKSFDLKDLLLKCEIVILASNSNHIQDDVKNALELRKNLKRENVVLGCLVGSFCIDNKNKNPFILCNKYPNLAFFTGFHRHGALRNPNDSFTANFCHPDALTALIGARILNQLSPKIQVSPGVHNIECQYIKSIKNISSIFAGFVNNCHSDKPGMLPTINTILLTQCLDQ
;
A
#
# COMPACT_ATOMS: atom_id res chain seq x y z
N ILE A 1 19.55 8.73 10.89
CA ILE A 1 18.91 8.16 9.67
C ILE A 1 19.84 8.53 8.52
N LYS A 2 20.42 7.53 7.84
CA LYS A 2 21.17 7.78 6.61
C LYS A 2 20.16 8.04 5.50
N SER A 3 20.25 9.21 4.86
CA SER A 3 19.54 9.48 3.61
C SER A 3 20.29 8.77 2.48
N PHE A 4 19.58 7.96 1.69
CA PHE A 4 20.12 7.34 0.49
C PHE A 4 19.44 7.98 -0.73
N ASP A 5 20.22 8.19 -1.78
CA ASP A 5 19.67 8.54 -3.08
C ASP A 5 18.92 7.33 -3.68
N LEU A 6 17.88 7.58 -4.46
CA LEU A 6 17.10 6.53 -5.15
C LEU A 6 17.99 5.62 -6.01
N LYS A 7 19.02 6.20 -6.65
CA LYS A 7 20.04 5.45 -7.42
C LYS A 7 20.76 4.44 -6.54
N ASP A 8 21.19 4.84 -5.36
CA ASP A 8 21.87 3.96 -4.40
C ASP A 8 20.97 2.82 -3.94
N LEU A 9 19.69 3.10 -3.68
CA LEU A 9 18.71 2.09 -3.29
C LEU A 9 18.51 1.06 -4.41
N LEU A 10 18.33 1.52 -5.65
CA LEU A 10 18.17 0.64 -6.80
C LEU A 10 19.40 -0.23 -7.09
N LEU A 11 20.60 0.23 -6.75
CA LEU A 11 21.82 -0.54 -6.92
C LEU A 11 22.03 -1.60 -5.83
N LYS A 12 21.56 -1.34 -4.60
CA LYS A 12 21.89 -2.14 -3.41
C LYS A 12 20.75 -3.01 -2.90
N CYS A 13 19.48 -2.69 -3.26
CA CYS A 13 18.30 -3.38 -2.76
C CYS A 13 17.67 -4.26 -3.83
N GLU A 14 17.01 -5.33 -3.39
CA GLU A 14 16.17 -6.20 -4.24
C GLU A 14 14.73 -5.71 -4.32
N ILE A 15 14.28 -4.99 -3.29
CA ILE A 15 12.94 -4.39 -3.21
C ILE A 15 13.10 -2.93 -2.81
N VAL A 16 12.45 -2.03 -3.55
CA VAL A 16 12.36 -0.59 -3.25
C VAL A 16 10.89 -0.20 -3.19
N ILE A 17 10.44 0.28 -2.02
CA ILE A 17 9.06 0.71 -1.81
C ILE A 17 9.00 2.23 -1.75
N LEU A 18 8.24 2.82 -2.68
CA LEU A 18 8.00 4.26 -2.74
C LEU A 18 6.83 4.62 -1.84
N ALA A 19 7.09 5.50 -0.88
CA ALA A 19 6.09 5.93 0.13
C ALA A 19 5.74 7.42 0.00
N SER A 20 5.74 7.92 -1.20
CA SER A 20 5.42 9.32 -1.50
C SER A 20 3.93 9.61 -1.35
N ASN A 21 3.60 10.90 -1.24
CA ASN A 21 2.23 11.37 -1.26
C ASN A 21 1.55 11.03 -2.60
N SER A 22 0.23 10.78 -2.58
CA SER A 22 -0.58 10.44 -3.76
C SER A 22 -0.47 11.45 -4.91
N ASN A 23 -0.14 12.71 -4.62
CA ASN A 23 0.07 13.75 -5.64
C ASN A 23 1.41 13.64 -6.38
N HIS A 24 2.40 12.98 -5.80
CA HIS A 24 3.77 12.88 -6.34
C HIS A 24 4.16 11.45 -6.72
N ILE A 25 3.48 10.46 -6.19
CA ILE A 25 3.84 9.04 -6.35
C ILE A 25 3.91 8.60 -7.81
N GLN A 26 3.08 9.18 -8.71
CA GLN A 26 3.11 8.85 -10.12
C GLN A 26 4.43 9.26 -10.78
N ASP A 27 4.90 10.45 -10.49
CA ASP A 27 6.15 10.97 -11.03
C ASP A 27 7.34 10.20 -10.44
N ASP A 28 7.28 9.87 -9.15
CA ASP A 28 8.30 9.10 -8.47
C ASP A 28 8.40 7.67 -9.03
N VAL A 29 7.26 7.01 -9.30
CA VAL A 29 7.23 5.69 -9.95
C VAL A 29 7.82 5.76 -11.35
N LYS A 30 7.46 6.77 -12.14
CA LYS A 30 8.00 6.96 -13.48
C LYS A 30 9.52 7.14 -13.44
N ASN A 31 10.00 8.03 -12.58
CA ASN A 31 11.43 8.29 -12.40
C ASN A 31 12.18 7.03 -11.93
N ALA A 32 11.61 6.28 -11.00
CA ALA A 32 12.20 5.04 -10.50
C ALA A 32 12.28 3.96 -11.59
N LEU A 33 11.25 3.82 -12.43
CA LEU A 33 11.23 2.88 -13.56
C LEU A 33 12.28 3.26 -14.62
N GLU A 34 12.38 4.52 -14.99
CA GLU A 34 13.39 5.01 -15.93
C GLU A 34 14.82 4.80 -15.39
N LEU A 35 15.04 5.16 -14.14
CA LEU A 35 16.34 4.99 -13.49
C LEU A 35 16.72 3.50 -13.36
N ARG A 36 15.79 2.63 -12.98
CA ARG A 36 15.96 1.18 -12.91
C ARG A 36 16.41 0.60 -14.26
N LYS A 37 15.75 1.01 -15.36
CA LYS A 37 16.10 0.62 -16.72
C LYS A 37 17.51 1.09 -17.10
N ASN A 38 17.83 2.36 -16.83
CA ASN A 38 19.14 2.94 -17.14
C ASN A 38 20.28 2.25 -16.38
N LEU A 39 20.00 1.79 -15.17
CA LEU A 39 20.95 1.05 -14.33
C LEU A 39 21.01 -0.45 -14.67
N LYS A 40 20.20 -0.95 -15.62
CA LYS A 40 20.05 -2.38 -15.98
C LYS A 40 19.71 -3.25 -14.76
N ARG A 41 18.83 -2.75 -13.90
CA ARG A 41 18.40 -3.39 -12.65
C ARG A 41 16.93 -3.82 -12.69
N GLU A 42 16.48 -4.37 -13.84
CA GLU A 42 15.09 -4.80 -14.03
C GLU A 42 14.63 -5.87 -13.02
N ASN A 43 15.58 -6.58 -12.41
CA ASN A 43 15.31 -7.56 -11.35
C ASN A 43 14.91 -6.94 -10.00
N VAL A 44 15.13 -5.63 -9.80
CA VAL A 44 14.68 -4.95 -8.57
C VAL A 44 13.16 -4.78 -8.61
N VAL A 45 12.49 -5.26 -7.57
CA VAL A 45 11.06 -5.10 -7.42
C VAL A 45 10.75 -3.69 -6.95
N LEU A 46 9.98 -2.95 -7.74
CA LEU A 46 9.46 -1.66 -7.33
C LEU A 46 8.06 -1.85 -6.74
N GLY A 47 7.87 -1.27 -5.57
CA GLY A 47 6.57 -1.24 -4.90
C GLY A 47 6.16 0.18 -4.51
N CYS A 48 4.91 0.34 -4.17
CA CYS A 48 4.38 1.58 -3.63
C CYS A 48 3.55 1.35 -2.37
N LEU A 49 3.53 2.37 -1.53
CA LEU A 49 2.70 2.49 -0.34
C LEU A 49 1.90 3.79 -0.47
N VAL A 50 0.74 3.73 -1.11
CA VAL A 50 -0.14 4.89 -1.27
C VAL A 50 -1.48 4.62 -0.59
N GLY A 51 -1.97 5.60 0.16
CA GLY A 51 -3.16 5.43 1.00
C GLY A 51 -4.49 5.77 0.34
N SER A 52 -4.47 6.28 -0.91
CA SER A 52 -5.65 6.79 -1.59
C SER A 52 -5.55 6.60 -3.11
N PHE A 53 -6.61 6.98 -3.82
CA PHE A 53 -6.52 7.20 -5.27
C PHE A 53 -5.46 8.24 -5.60
N CYS A 54 -4.75 8.00 -6.70
CA CYS A 54 -3.89 9.01 -7.30
C CYS A 54 -4.72 9.94 -8.19
N ILE A 55 -4.24 11.15 -8.40
CA ILE A 55 -4.91 12.12 -9.26
C ILE A 55 -4.04 12.38 -10.47
N ASP A 56 -4.59 12.21 -11.65
CA ASP A 56 -3.90 12.56 -12.88
C ASP A 56 -3.68 14.08 -12.94
N ASN A 57 -2.44 14.50 -13.15
CA ASN A 57 -2.06 15.90 -13.15
C ASN A 57 -2.68 16.69 -14.31
N LYS A 58 -3.04 16.01 -15.42
CA LYS A 58 -3.57 16.66 -16.63
C LYS A 58 -5.08 16.88 -16.56
N ASN A 59 -5.82 15.79 -16.28
CA ASN A 59 -7.29 15.81 -16.36
C ASN A 59 -7.98 15.80 -14.98
N LYS A 60 -7.18 15.77 -13.89
CA LYS A 60 -7.66 15.73 -12.50
C LYS A 60 -8.54 14.51 -12.15
N ASN A 61 -8.53 13.49 -12.99
CA ASN A 61 -9.30 12.27 -12.72
C ASN A 61 -8.59 11.37 -11.70
N PRO A 62 -9.33 10.76 -10.77
CA PRO A 62 -8.78 9.77 -9.87
C PRO A 62 -8.46 8.47 -10.63
N PHE A 63 -7.38 7.80 -10.25
CA PHE A 63 -6.99 6.51 -10.82
C PHE A 63 -6.26 5.62 -9.82
N ILE A 64 -6.22 4.32 -10.12
CA ILE A 64 -5.44 3.32 -9.39
C ILE A 64 -4.05 3.21 -10.01
N LEU A 65 -3.01 3.45 -9.21
CA LEU A 65 -1.62 3.47 -9.69
C LEU A 65 -1.19 2.11 -10.26
N CYS A 66 -1.55 1.01 -9.58
CA CYS A 66 -1.24 -0.34 -10.03
C CYS A 66 -1.93 -0.71 -11.35
N ASN A 67 -3.09 -0.10 -11.67
CA ASN A 67 -3.72 -0.27 -12.99
C ASN A 67 -2.89 0.37 -14.11
N LYS A 68 -2.26 1.50 -13.83
CA LYS A 68 -1.35 2.17 -14.79
C LYS A 68 0.01 1.48 -14.90
N TYR A 69 0.47 0.87 -13.80
CA TYR A 69 1.74 0.17 -13.70
C TYR A 69 1.52 -1.25 -13.14
N PRO A 70 1.02 -2.19 -13.94
CA PRO A 70 0.54 -3.49 -13.45
C PRO A 70 1.63 -4.33 -12.76
N ASN A 71 2.90 -4.17 -13.11
CA ASN A 71 4.02 -4.86 -12.47
C ASN A 71 4.60 -4.11 -11.24
N LEU A 72 3.88 -3.11 -10.74
CA LEU A 72 4.25 -2.43 -9.51
C LEU A 72 3.72 -3.24 -8.32
N ALA A 73 4.59 -3.58 -7.37
CA ALA A 73 4.13 -4.17 -6.12
C ALA A 73 3.34 -3.15 -5.30
N PHE A 74 2.35 -3.62 -4.57
CA PHE A 74 1.57 -2.81 -3.65
C PHE A 74 1.73 -3.32 -2.23
N PHE A 75 2.26 -2.47 -1.35
CA PHE A 75 2.37 -2.76 0.08
C PHE A 75 1.28 -2.05 0.85
N THR A 76 0.47 -2.79 1.58
CA THR A 76 -0.67 -2.23 2.33
C THR A 76 -0.87 -2.95 3.65
N GLY A 77 -1.49 -2.28 4.61
CA GLY A 77 -1.85 -2.88 5.89
C GLY A 77 -3.03 -2.17 6.54
N PHE A 78 -3.75 -2.95 7.37
CA PHE A 78 -4.82 -2.46 8.22
C PHE A 78 -4.26 -2.28 9.63
N HIS A 79 -3.83 -1.09 9.98
CA HIS A 79 -3.27 -0.78 11.29
C HIS A 79 -3.75 0.57 11.79
N ARG A 80 -3.76 0.73 13.09
CA ARG A 80 -4.05 2.03 13.71
C ARG A 80 -2.83 2.94 13.58
N HIS A 81 -3.08 4.24 13.47
CA HIS A 81 -2.01 5.22 13.52
C HIS A 81 -1.24 5.05 14.84
N GLY A 82 0.06 4.89 14.73
CA GLY A 82 0.92 4.69 15.91
C GLY A 82 1.10 3.24 16.39
N ALA A 83 0.46 2.24 15.74
CA ALA A 83 0.61 0.83 16.11
C ALA A 83 2.09 0.38 16.20
N LEU A 84 2.94 0.84 15.30
CA LEU A 84 4.38 0.52 15.35
C LEU A 84 5.12 1.11 16.57
N ARG A 85 4.54 2.12 17.22
CA ARG A 85 5.13 2.75 18.42
C ARG A 85 4.74 2.02 19.70
N ASN A 86 3.63 1.29 19.68
CA ASN A 86 3.19 0.54 20.85
C ASN A 86 3.93 -0.82 20.88
N PRO A 87 4.66 -1.15 21.97
CA PRO A 87 5.36 -2.43 22.08
C PRO A 87 4.44 -3.66 22.05
N ASN A 88 3.18 -3.50 22.38
CA ASN A 88 2.20 -4.59 22.46
C ASN A 88 1.35 -4.78 21.19
N ASP A 89 1.46 -3.87 20.22
CA ASP A 89 0.70 -3.96 18.97
C ASP A 89 1.46 -4.76 17.91
N SER A 90 0.75 -5.63 17.21
CA SER A 90 1.21 -6.26 15.98
C SER A 90 0.66 -5.52 14.77
N PHE A 91 1.37 -5.63 13.66
CA PHE A 91 1.05 -4.99 12.40
C PHE A 91 0.87 -6.06 11.33
N THR A 92 -0.31 -6.12 10.74
CA THR A 92 -0.58 -7.00 9.61
C THR A 92 -0.60 -6.22 8.31
N ALA A 93 0.05 -6.76 7.29
CA ALA A 93 0.14 -6.14 5.98
C ALA A 93 0.07 -7.18 4.86
N ASN A 94 -0.17 -6.71 3.65
CA ASN A 94 -0.06 -7.51 2.44
C ASN A 94 1.00 -6.89 1.53
N PHE A 95 1.80 -7.75 0.92
CA PHE A 95 2.68 -7.39 -0.18
C PHE A 95 2.14 -8.07 -1.43
N CYS A 96 1.56 -7.28 -2.33
CA CYS A 96 0.85 -7.76 -3.50
C CYS A 96 1.66 -7.49 -4.76
N HIS A 97 1.83 -8.52 -5.60
CA HIS A 97 2.46 -8.41 -6.91
C HIS A 97 1.82 -9.43 -7.85
N PRO A 98 1.56 -9.13 -9.15
CA PRO A 98 0.91 -10.08 -10.07
C PRO A 98 1.69 -11.38 -10.26
N ASP A 99 3.01 -11.35 -10.15
CA ASP A 99 3.82 -12.57 -10.07
C ASP A 99 3.82 -13.12 -8.63
N ALA A 100 3.28 -14.32 -8.45
CA ALA A 100 3.11 -14.96 -7.15
C ALA A 100 4.44 -15.22 -6.43
N LEU A 101 5.50 -15.56 -7.16
CA LEU A 101 6.82 -15.80 -6.58
C LEU A 101 7.41 -14.51 -6.03
N THR A 102 7.32 -13.42 -6.78
CA THR A 102 7.73 -12.08 -6.34
C THR A 102 6.94 -11.65 -5.10
N ALA A 103 5.62 -11.87 -5.06
CA ALA A 103 4.80 -11.59 -3.90
C ALA A 103 5.25 -12.37 -2.66
N LEU A 104 5.52 -13.67 -2.81
CA LEU A 104 5.97 -14.54 -1.73
C LEU A 104 7.36 -14.11 -1.20
N ILE A 105 8.32 -13.87 -2.09
CA ILE A 105 9.66 -13.43 -1.72
C ILE A 105 9.61 -12.07 -1.00
N GLY A 106 8.85 -11.12 -1.54
CA GLY A 106 8.67 -9.80 -0.95
C GLY A 106 8.07 -9.86 0.45
N ALA A 107 6.99 -10.62 0.64
CA ALA A 107 6.39 -10.83 1.95
C ALA A 107 7.37 -11.47 2.94
N ARG A 108 8.15 -12.46 2.51
CA ARG A 108 9.15 -13.13 3.34
C ARG A 108 10.26 -12.17 3.80
N ILE A 109 10.78 -11.35 2.89
CA ILE A 109 11.80 -10.34 3.23
C ILE A 109 11.25 -9.33 4.24
N LEU A 110 10.03 -8.83 4.01
CA LEU A 110 9.41 -7.84 4.90
C LEU A 110 9.10 -8.41 6.28
N ASN A 111 8.73 -9.69 6.40
CA ASN A 111 8.53 -10.38 7.68
C ASN A 111 9.81 -10.46 8.52
N GLN A 112 10.98 -10.39 7.91
CA GLN A 112 12.27 -10.43 8.63
C GLN A 112 12.64 -9.05 9.25
N LEU A 113 11.96 -7.97 8.87
CA LEU A 113 12.28 -6.63 9.37
C LEU A 113 11.91 -6.45 10.84
N SER A 114 10.86 -7.11 11.31
CA SER A 114 10.42 -7.03 12.70
C SER A 114 9.47 -8.18 13.05
N PRO A 115 9.57 -8.78 14.22
CA PRO A 115 8.62 -9.81 14.69
C PRO A 115 7.20 -9.27 14.87
N LYS A 116 7.03 -7.95 14.90
CA LYS A 116 5.72 -7.28 15.00
C LYS A 116 5.03 -7.14 13.66
N ILE A 117 5.74 -7.32 12.54
CA ILE A 117 5.22 -7.16 11.21
C ILE A 117 4.90 -8.55 10.66
N GLN A 118 3.62 -8.79 10.36
CA GLN A 118 3.15 -10.00 9.68
C GLN A 118 2.69 -9.61 8.28
N VAL A 119 3.45 -10.00 7.27
CA VAL A 119 3.17 -9.68 5.86
C VAL A 119 2.72 -10.96 5.16
N SER A 120 1.55 -10.92 4.57
CA SER A 120 1.02 -11.97 3.71
C SER A 120 1.25 -11.63 2.23
N PRO A 121 1.61 -12.62 1.39
CA PRO A 121 1.70 -12.41 -0.05
C PRO A 121 0.31 -12.33 -0.68
N GLY A 122 0.18 -11.56 -1.77
CA GLY A 122 -1.04 -11.47 -2.57
C GLY A 122 -0.71 -11.25 -4.05
N VAL A 123 -1.58 -11.70 -4.95
CA VAL A 123 -1.40 -11.54 -6.40
C VAL A 123 -2.26 -10.42 -7.02
N HIS A 124 -3.15 -9.83 -6.25
CA HIS A 124 -4.13 -8.84 -6.68
C HIS A 124 -3.73 -7.43 -6.24
N ASN A 125 -2.66 -6.86 -6.83
CA ASN A 125 -2.14 -5.55 -6.44
C ASN A 125 -3.10 -4.39 -6.79
N ILE A 126 -3.85 -4.50 -7.89
CA ILE A 126 -4.83 -3.51 -8.33
C ILE A 126 -6.00 -3.46 -7.34
N GLU A 127 -6.59 -4.61 -7.05
CA GLU A 127 -7.70 -4.77 -6.13
C GLU A 127 -7.32 -4.35 -4.71
N CYS A 128 -6.12 -4.72 -4.26
CA CYS A 128 -5.60 -4.30 -2.96
C CYS A 128 -5.45 -2.79 -2.83
N GLN A 129 -4.98 -2.11 -3.88
CA GLN A 129 -4.93 -0.65 -3.88
C GLN A 129 -6.33 -0.04 -3.90
N TYR A 130 -7.25 -0.59 -4.67
CA TYR A 130 -8.64 -0.15 -4.73
C TYR A 130 -9.32 -0.25 -3.35
N ILE A 131 -9.25 -1.42 -2.71
CA ILE A 131 -9.78 -1.66 -1.37
C ILE A 131 -9.18 -0.69 -0.34
N LYS A 132 -7.86 -0.46 -0.40
CA LYS A 132 -7.17 0.48 0.48
C LYS A 132 -7.70 1.91 0.31
N SER A 133 -7.97 2.31 -0.91
CA SER A 133 -8.50 3.65 -1.22
C SER A 133 -9.93 3.82 -0.73
N ILE A 134 -10.80 2.83 -0.94
CA ILE A 134 -12.19 2.84 -0.45
C ILE A 134 -12.24 2.79 1.07
N LYS A 135 -11.36 2.01 1.71
CA LYS A 135 -11.30 1.94 3.18
C LYS A 135 -11.19 3.34 3.82
N ASN A 136 -10.40 4.24 3.25
CA ASN A 136 -10.26 5.59 3.79
C ASN A 136 -11.57 6.38 3.70
N ILE A 137 -12.30 6.26 2.60
CA ILE A 137 -13.63 6.86 2.43
C ILE A 137 -14.62 6.27 3.43
N SER A 138 -14.65 4.94 3.54
CA SER A 138 -15.51 4.22 4.50
C SER A 138 -15.19 4.61 5.95
N SER A 139 -13.94 4.83 6.28
CA SER A 139 -13.52 5.25 7.64
C SER A 139 -14.00 6.67 7.97
N ILE A 140 -14.03 7.57 7.00
CA ILE A 140 -14.59 8.92 7.17
C ILE A 140 -16.10 8.82 7.42
N PHE A 141 -16.80 8.03 6.60
CA PHE A 141 -18.23 7.83 6.73
C PHE A 141 -18.61 7.17 8.08
N ALA A 142 -17.87 6.13 8.47
CA ALA A 142 -18.05 5.47 9.76
C ALA A 142 -17.79 6.41 10.94
N GLY A 143 -16.80 7.31 10.84
CA GLY A 143 -16.56 8.36 11.84
C GLY A 143 -17.74 9.33 11.96
N PHE A 144 -18.34 9.71 10.84
CA PHE A 144 -19.53 10.55 10.82
C PHE A 144 -20.73 9.87 11.49
N VAL A 145 -21.00 8.62 11.12
CA VAL A 145 -22.10 7.81 11.71
C VAL A 145 -21.89 7.62 13.22
N ASN A 146 -20.65 7.35 13.64
CA ASN A 146 -20.33 7.17 15.06
C ASN A 146 -20.53 8.46 15.87
N ASN A 147 -20.23 9.63 15.30
CA ASN A 147 -20.52 10.92 15.96
C ASN A 147 -22.03 11.20 16.07
N CYS A 148 -22.82 10.72 15.10
CA CYS A 148 -24.28 10.86 15.17
C CYS A 148 -24.92 9.88 16.16
N HIS A 149 -24.23 8.80 16.54
CA HIS A 149 -24.72 7.71 17.39
C HIS A 149 -23.68 7.37 18.47
N SER A 150 -23.27 8.36 19.27
CA SER A 150 -22.21 8.22 20.27
C SER A 150 -22.47 7.14 21.34
N ASP A 151 -23.69 6.63 21.44
CA ASP A 151 -24.12 5.70 22.48
C ASP A 151 -23.85 4.21 22.16
N LYS A 152 -23.27 3.91 20.99
CA LYS A 152 -22.97 2.52 20.58
C LYS A 152 -21.51 2.33 20.19
N PRO A 153 -20.60 2.17 21.17
CA PRO A 153 -19.20 1.84 20.89
C PRO A 153 -19.14 0.46 20.19
N GLY A 154 -18.49 0.39 19.04
CA GLY A 154 -18.27 -0.87 18.30
C GLY A 154 -18.87 -0.95 16.89
N MET A 155 -19.65 0.04 16.45
CA MET A 155 -20.21 0.05 15.08
C MET A 155 -19.16 0.22 13.98
N LEU A 156 -18.06 0.91 14.27
CA LEU A 156 -17.00 1.21 13.29
C LEU A 156 -16.35 -0.03 12.65
N PRO A 157 -15.92 -1.05 13.42
CA PRO A 157 -15.35 -2.26 12.87
C PRO A 157 -16.36 -3.04 12.00
N THR A 158 -17.61 -3.09 12.43
CA THR A 158 -18.69 -3.82 11.73
C THR A 158 -19.02 -3.17 10.37
N ILE A 159 -19.16 -1.85 10.33
CA ILE A 159 -19.41 -1.12 9.07
C ILE A 159 -18.26 -1.28 8.11
N ASN A 160 -17.01 -1.16 8.56
CA ASN A 160 -15.84 -1.36 7.71
C ASN A 160 -15.76 -2.80 7.16
N THR A 161 -16.10 -3.80 7.96
CA THR A 161 -16.13 -5.19 7.53
C THR A 161 -17.22 -5.43 6.49
N ILE A 162 -18.44 -4.95 6.71
CA ILE A 162 -19.56 -5.10 5.76
C ILE A 162 -19.25 -4.43 4.41
N LEU A 163 -18.74 -3.19 4.42
CA LEU A 163 -18.40 -2.47 3.19
C LEU A 163 -17.26 -3.14 2.41
N LEU A 164 -16.27 -3.67 3.11
CA LEU A 164 -15.17 -4.40 2.47
C LEU A 164 -15.65 -5.73 1.88
N THR A 165 -16.51 -6.45 2.56
CA THR A 165 -17.08 -7.73 2.06
C THR A 165 -17.93 -7.48 0.82
N GLN A 166 -18.77 -6.47 0.82
CA GLN A 166 -19.60 -6.12 -0.35
C GLN A 166 -18.80 -5.68 -1.58
N CYS A 167 -17.59 -5.08 -1.38
CA CYS A 167 -16.70 -4.72 -2.48
C CYS A 167 -15.93 -5.92 -3.06
N LEU A 168 -15.84 -7.03 -2.34
CA LEU A 168 -15.15 -8.24 -2.78
C LEU A 168 -16.07 -9.22 -3.53
N ASP A 169 -17.39 -9.10 -3.34
CA ASP A 169 -18.41 -9.97 -3.94
C ASP A 169 -18.92 -9.45 -5.31
N GLN A 170 -18.37 -8.36 -5.83
CA GLN A 170 -18.63 -7.79 -7.17
C GLN A 170 -17.43 -7.98 -8.11
#